data_b5b31867892836b77ffe9866959976ba
#
_entry.id   b5b31867892836b77ffe9866959976ba
#
_cell.length_a   1.000
_cell.length_b   1.000
_cell.length_c   1.000
_cell.angle_alpha   90.00
_cell.angle_beta   90.00
_cell.angle_gamma   90.00
#
_symmetry.space_group_name_H-M   'P 1'
#
loop_
_entity.id
_entity.type
_entity.pdbx_description
1 polymer ?
#
loop_
_entity_poly.entity_id
_entity_poly.type
_entity_poly.pdbx_seq_one_letter_code
_entity_poly.pdbx_strand_id
1 'polypeptide(L)' 'MAKWVCSVCGYVYEGDAAPEVCPVCKAPASKFTKQDEN' A
#
# COMPACT_ATOMS: atom_id res chain seq x y z
N MET A 1 11.32 4.36 6.56
CA MET A 1 10.17 3.50 6.33
C MET A 1 9.19 4.21 5.41
N ALA A 2 8.56 3.49 4.55
CA ALA A 2 7.66 4.07 3.57
C ALA A 2 6.22 3.71 3.90
N LYS A 3 5.32 4.52 3.43
CA LYS A 3 3.89 4.24 3.54
C LYS A 3 3.36 3.87 2.16
N TRP A 4 2.51 2.87 2.13
CA TRP A 4 1.95 2.38 0.88
C TRP A 4 0.44 2.51 0.96
N VAL A 5 -0.14 3.22 0.01
CA VAL A 5 -1.57 3.49 0.00
C VAL A 5 -2.22 2.73 -1.13
N CYS A 6 -3.22 1.94 -0.79
CA CYS A 6 -3.99 1.22 -1.79
C CYS A 6 -4.87 2.19 -2.55
N SER A 7 -4.74 2.20 -3.87
CA SER A 7 -5.52 3.13 -4.69
C SER A 7 -6.95 2.65 -4.88
N VAL A 8 -7.28 1.46 -4.41
CA VAL A 8 -8.63 0.91 -4.57
C VAL A 8 -9.50 1.22 -3.36
N CYS A 9 -9.00 0.93 -2.16
CA CYS A 9 -9.79 1.13 -0.94
C CYS A 9 -9.20 2.17 0.00
N GLY A 10 -7.99 2.65 -0.28
CA GLY A 10 -7.37 3.67 0.57
C GLY A 10 -6.66 3.13 1.79
N TYR A 11 -6.45 1.82 1.84
CA TYR A 11 -5.73 1.22 2.95
C TYR A 11 -4.29 1.71 2.98
N VAL A 12 -3.79 2.04 4.17
CA VAL A 12 -2.42 2.50 4.35
C VAL A 12 -1.60 1.40 5.03
N TYR A 13 -0.50 1.04 4.41
CA TYR A 13 0.40 0.02 4.93
C TYR A 13 1.79 0.64 5.12
N GLU A 14 2.39 0.43 6.28
CA GLU A 14 3.71 0.97 6.57
C GLU A 14 4.73 -0.15 6.57
N GLY A 15 5.79 0.05 5.80
CA GLY A 15 6.84 -0.95 5.70
C GLY A 15 7.81 -0.61 4.59
N ASP A 16 8.81 -1.48 4.43
CA ASP A 16 9.82 -1.25 3.41
C ASP A 16 9.29 -1.47 2.01
N ALA A 17 8.26 -2.28 1.87
CA ALA A 17 7.70 -2.60 0.58
C ALA A 17 6.20 -2.82 0.72
N ALA A 18 5.48 -2.66 -0.39
CA ALA A 18 4.05 -2.88 -0.37
C ALA A 18 3.73 -4.34 -0.08
N PRO A 19 2.57 -4.62 0.53
CA PRO A 19 2.16 -6.01 0.72
C PRO A 19 1.83 -6.65 -0.62
N GLU A 20 1.89 -7.98 -0.67
CA GLU A 20 1.59 -8.68 -1.91
C GLU A 20 0.16 -8.46 -2.35
N VAL A 21 -0.72 -8.28 -1.40
CA VAL A 21 -2.13 -8.08 -1.67
C VAL A 21 -2.71 -7.24 -0.55
N CYS A 22 -3.67 -6.39 -0.91
CA CYS A 22 -4.33 -5.57 0.10
C CYS A 22 -5.21 -6.47 0.98
N PRO A 23 -5.02 -6.41 2.32
CA PRO A 23 -5.83 -7.25 3.21
C PRO A 23 -7.28 -6.79 3.32
N VAL A 24 -7.60 -5.63 2.78
CA VAL A 24 -8.95 -5.09 2.88
C VAL A 24 -9.75 -5.36 1.62
N CYS A 25 -9.23 -4.96 0.47
CA CYS A 25 -9.96 -5.12 -0.79
C CYS A 25 -9.33 -6.16 -1.69
N LYS A 26 -8.21 -6.74 -1.27
CA LYS A 26 -7.51 -7.79 -2.01
C LYS A 26 -6.97 -7.31 -3.35
N ALA A 27 -6.69 -6.03 -3.47
CA ALA A 27 -6.08 -5.50 -4.67
C ALA A 27 -4.62 -5.95 -4.72
N PRO A 28 -4.06 -6.13 -5.92
CA PRO A 28 -2.66 -6.53 -6.04
C PRO A 28 -1.72 -5.42 -5.58
N ALA A 29 -0.47 -5.80 -5.31
CA ALA A 29 0.52 -4.84 -4.83
C ALA A 29 0.72 -3.71 -5.82
N SER A 30 0.50 -3.94 -7.10
CA SER A 30 0.68 -2.91 -8.11
C SER A 30 -0.30 -1.74 -7.94
N LYS A 31 -1.34 -1.92 -7.15
CA LYS A 31 -2.30 -0.86 -6.87
C LYS A 31 -1.87 0.02 -5.70
N PHE A 32 -0.77 -0.31 -5.06
CA PHE A 32 -0.28 0.49 -3.96
C PHE A 32 0.63 1.60 -4.49
N THR A 33 0.47 2.78 -3.91
CA THR A 33 1.28 3.94 -4.23
C THR A 33 2.17 4.26 -3.03
N LYS A 34 3.45 4.43 -3.28
CA LYS A 34 4.39 4.75 -2.20
C LYS A 34 4.17 6.18 -1.75
N GLN A 35 3.97 6.36 -0.47
CA GLN A 35 3.82 7.69 0.13
C GLN A 35 4.96 7.90 1.09
N ASP A 36 6.06 8.42 0.58
CA ASP A 36 7.23 8.67 1.40
C ASP A 36 7.14 10.06 1.98
N GLU A 37 7.04 10.16 3.29
CA GLU A 37 6.83 11.44 3.93
C GLU A 37 8.08 12.24 4.13
N ASN A 38 9.18 11.69 3.81
CA ASN A 38 10.38 12.49 3.89
C ASN A 38 10.87 12.89 2.57
#